data_57d76ff9e40cff5c03f05a34e20b92e6
#
_entry.id   57d76ff9e40cff5c03f05a34e20b92e6
#
_cell.length_a   1.000
_cell.length_b   1.000
_cell.length_c   1.000
_cell.angle_alpha   90.00
_cell.angle_beta   90.00
_cell.angle_gamma   90.00
#
_symmetry.space_group_name_H-M   'P 1'
#
loop_
_entity.id
_entity.type
_entity.pdbx_description
1 polymer ?
#
loop_
_entity_poly.entity_id
_entity_poly.type
_entity_poly.pdbx_seq_one_letter_code
_entity_poly.pdbx_strand_id
1 'polypeptide(L)'
;AEARAVSIDDESLRSMADALQLDALTPLITHSYGVHYYSWLQTLFAKVEPNIQDYGYPKRNAFRQQQLVQTLFEGLKAYAHVEVLMSSRVLTYVDDSVASQETAHPQAYALTVNFEHDQQVAQLRCNWLVGADGARSSIREQMGTIFDGQTHAQRWLIADLIGREDPFRHTRTYCDPKRPAIRLPGPQSTVRYEFMLFEHEDSEAVLQEEVYREWIKVRSQADAKLTLMRKVVYTFHARVAQEWQKGRVFLAGDAAHLTPPFAGQGMNSGVRDATNLAWKLSDVIKGHAHVALLGTYQLERKPHAWALIRMALKIGLVMQPRSLLGAALGQTLLKIVCWIPSVKDYFLNLKFKPKPRFFEGFFDLQTKDHGLIACGQLMIQPRLEVATSQIVKMDRVLGPRFTALIWWDAKDMEWPKSLDLKVIKILRKDEDFLNPSEQMDWYRDVDGQLQEVLDSARASGVILRPDHYVLSYIYPSDGPSLSRLKSILFGYYK
;
A
#
# COMPACT_ATOMS: atom_id res chain seq x y z
N ALA A 1 14.82 0.49 -13.87
CA ALA A 1 14.61 1.45 -12.77
C ALA A 1 15.41 1.01 -11.54
N GLU A 2 15.97 1.96 -10.81
CA GLU A 2 16.75 1.66 -9.61
C GLU A 2 15.85 1.20 -8.47
N ALA A 3 16.24 0.11 -7.81
CA ALA A 3 15.53 -0.44 -6.67
C ALA A 3 15.68 0.50 -5.46
N ARG A 4 14.58 1.03 -4.95
CA ARG A 4 14.56 1.95 -3.81
C ARG A 4 13.91 1.34 -2.58
N ALA A 5 12.82 0.61 -2.76
CA ALA A 5 12.07 0.01 -1.68
C ALA A 5 12.78 -1.22 -1.09
N VAL A 6 12.71 -1.35 0.22
CA VAL A 6 13.26 -2.48 1.00
C VAL A 6 12.25 -3.02 2.01
N SER A 7 11.09 -2.39 2.12
CA SER A 7 10.05 -2.71 3.11
C SER A 7 8.70 -2.79 2.43
N ILE A 8 8.00 -3.90 2.66
CA ILE A 8 6.60 -4.11 2.26
C ILE A 8 5.75 -4.30 3.53
N ASP A 9 4.62 -3.59 3.60
CA ASP A 9 3.71 -3.71 4.73
C ASP A 9 2.63 -4.80 4.51
N ASP A 10 1.86 -5.06 5.55
CA ASP A 10 0.80 -6.05 5.57
C ASP A 10 -0.29 -5.80 4.51
N GLU A 11 -0.71 -4.56 4.34
CA GLU A 11 -1.75 -4.16 3.38
C GLU A 11 -1.29 -4.41 1.93
N SER A 12 -0.06 -3.99 1.60
CA SER A 12 0.50 -4.19 0.25
C SER A 12 0.81 -5.65 -0.02
N LEU A 13 1.29 -6.39 1.00
CA LEU A 13 1.53 -7.81 0.86
C LEU A 13 0.23 -8.58 0.65
N ARG A 14 -0.86 -8.19 1.33
CA ARG A 14 -2.21 -8.72 1.12
C ARG A 14 -2.68 -8.50 -0.32
N SER A 15 -2.58 -7.26 -0.83
CA SER A 15 -2.97 -6.92 -2.21
C SER A 15 -2.15 -7.69 -3.25
N MET A 16 -0.84 -7.85 -3.02
CA MET A 16 0.03 -8.62 -3.92
C MET A 16 -0.24 -10.13 -3.86
N ALA A 17 -0.55 -10.67 -2.66
CA ALA A 17 -0.90 -12.08 -2.50
C ALA A 17 -2.23 -12.45 -3.16
N ASP A 18 -3.12 -11.48 -3.31
CA ASP A 18 -4.39 -11.61 -4.01
C ASP A 18 -4.19 -11.61 -5.54
N ALA A 19 -3.31 -10.72 -6.02
CA ALA A 19 -2.97 -10.61 -7.44
C ALA A 19 -2.00 -11.69 -7.95
N LEU A 20 -1.19 -12.27 -7.07
CA LEU A 20 -0.16 -13.26 -7.38
C LEU A 20 -0.37 -14.54 -6.56
N GLN A 21 0.21 -15.64 -7.05
CA GLN A 21 0.34 -16.84 -6.21
C GLN A 21 1.26 -16.54 -5.02
N LEU A 22 0.72 -16.60 -3.81
CA LEU A 22 1.44 -16.31 -2.56
C LEU A 22 2.75 -17.09 -2.44
N ASP A 23 2.78 -18.32 -2.97
CA ASP A 23 3.95 -19.19 -2.93
C ASP A 23 5.15 -18.60 -3.68
N ALA A 24 4.92 -17.78 -4.71
CA ALA A 24 5.98 -17.08 -5.43
C ALA A 24 6.58 -15.90 -4.64
N LEU A 25 5.81 -15.32 -3.72
CA LEU A 25 6.26 -14.17 -2.90
C LEU A 25 6.99 -14.59 -1.63
N THR A 26 6.57 -15.69 -1.01
CA THR A 26 7.08 -16.14 0.31
C THR A 26 8.61 -16.27 0.35
N PRO A 27 9.30 -16.86 -0.64
CA PRO A 27 10.76 -16.97 -0.63
C PRO A 27 11.51 -15.64 -0.75
N LEU A 28 10.84 -14.61 -1.24
CA LEU A 28 11.43 -13.29 -1.50
C LEU A 28 11.38 -12.36 -0.28
N ILE A 29 10.67 -12.76 0.78
CA ILE A 29 10.29 -11.89 1.88
C ILE A 29 10.83 -12.42 3.20
N THR A 30 11.47 -11.54 3.96
CA THR A 30 11.80 -11.79 5.38
C THR A 30 10.74 -11.13 6.25
N HIS A 31 9.94 -11.96 6.90
CA HIS A 31 8.80 -11.50 7.70
C HIS A 31 9.19 -10.92 9.06
N SER A 32 8.32 -10.07 9.60
CA SER A 32 8.29 -9.65 11.01
C SER A 32 9.59 -9.02 11.50
N TYR A 33 10.06 -7.96 10.85
CA TYR A 33 11.16 -7.18 11.38
C TYR A 33 10.69 -5.85 11.98
N GLY A 34 11.35 -5.42 13.05
CA GLY A 34 11.08 -4.17 13.74
C GLY A 34 12.01 -3.04 13.34
N VAL A 35 11.87 -1.91 14.07
CA VAL A 35 12.79 -0.77 14.02
C VAL A 35 13.22 -0.44 15.43
N HIS A 36 14.52 -0.40 15.67
CA HIS A 36 15.13 0.02 16.92
C HIS A 36 15.76 1.41 16.74
N TYR A 37 15.39 2.33 17.58
CA TYR A 37 15.90 3.70 17.58
C TYR A 37 16.99 3.87 18.63
N TYR A 38 18.19 4.22 18.17
CA TYR A 38 19.37 4.42 18.99
C TYR A 38 19.69 5.91 19.12
N SER A 39 20.07 6.31 20.33
CA SER A 39 20.52 7.65 20.64
C SER A 39 21.90 7.93 20.00
N TRP A 40 22.37 9.18 20.11
CA TRP A 40 23.73 9.57 19.75
C TRP A 40 24.81 8.85 20.58
N LEU A 41 24.47 8.35 21.78
CA LEU A 41 25.31 7.47 22.61
C LEU A 41 25.19 5.98 22.24
N GLN A 42 24.52 5.67 21.14
CA GLN A 42 24.22 4.30 20.69
C GLN A 42 23.41 3.47 21.70
N THR A 43 22.66 4.11 22.60
CA THR A 43 21.75 3.45 23.52
C THR A 43 20.36 3.37 22.91
N LEU A 44 19.69 2.24 23.10
CA LEU A 44 18.32 2.02 22.65
C LEU A 44 17.35 2.88 23.46
N PHE A 45 16.50 3.68 22.80
CA PHE A 45 15.50 4.51 23.49
C PHE A 45 14.06 4.26 23.05
N ALA A 46 13.83 3.69 21.87
CA ALA A 46 12.49 3.31 21.41
C ALA A 46 12.54 2.09 20.49
N LYS A 47 11.43 1.34 20.44
CA LYS A 47 11.24 0.16 19.59
C LYS A 47 9.90 0.20 18.88
N VAL A 48 9.90 -0.33 17.66
CA VAL A 48 8.71 -0.68 16.88
C VAL A 48 8.87 -2.15 16.48
N GLU A 49 8.10 -3.03 17.09
CA GLU A 49 8.13 -4.48 16.84
C GLU A 49 6.69 -5.00 16.82
N PRO A 50 5.90 -4.69 15.77
CA PRO A 50 4.50 -5.05 15.72
C PRO A 50 4.33 -6.56 15.64
N ASN A 51 3.47 -7.10 16.51
CA ASN A 51 3.09 -8.50 16.55
C ASN A 51 1.64 -8.76 16.12
N ILE A 52 0.88 -7.72 15.85
CA ILE A 52 -0.51 -7.78 15.39
C ILE A 52 -0.53 -7.98 13.87
N GLN A 53 -1.42 -8.86 13.39
CA GLN A 53 -1.57 -9.22 11.97
C GLN A 53 -3.03 -9.04 11.50
N ASP A 54 -3.59 -7.86 11.69
CA ASP A 54 -4.99 -7.55 11.34
C ASP A 54 -5.36 -7.93 9.90
N TYR A 55 -4.39 -7.80 8.99
CA TYR A 55 -4.58 -8.08 7.55
C TYR A 55 -3.96 -9.42 7.11
N GLY A 56 -3.75 -10.35 8.06
CA GLY A 56 -3.29 -11.72 7.79
C GLY A 56 -1.80 -11.84 7.47
N TYR A 57 -1.04 -10.75 7.57
CA TYR A 57 0.40 -10.68 7.34
C TYR A 57 1.08 -9.81 8.38
N PRO A 58 2.39 -10.02 8.65
CA PRO A 58 3.14 -9.14 9.53
C PRO A 58 3.19 -7.71 8.98
N LYS A 59 3.07 -6.71 9.86
CA LYS A 59 3.01 -5.28 9.48
C LYS A 59 4.27 -4.75 8.81
N ARG A 60 5.40 -5.42 8.97
CA ARG A 60 6.67 -5.04 8.34
C ARG A 60 7.43 -6.26 7.86
N ASN A 61 7.83 -6.22 6.60
CA ASN A 61 8.55 -7.30 5.96
C ASN A 61 9.66 -6.70 5.09
N ALA A 62 10.84 -7.31 5.12
CA ALA A 62 11.95 -6.94 4.24
C ALA A 62 11.90 -7.74 2.94
N PHE A 63 12.30 -7.13 1.84
CA PHE A 63 12.31 -7.79 0.53
C PHE A 63 13.35 -7.16 -0.40
N ARG A 64 13.63 -7.83 -1.52
CA ARG A 64 14.45 -7.29 -2.62
C ARG A 64 13.53 -6.85 -3.75
N GLN A 65 13.47 -5.53 -3.99
CA GLN A 65 12.56 -4.95 -4.98
C GLN A 65 12.78 -5.51 -6.38
N GLN A 66 14.02 -5.74 -6.79
CA GLN A 66 14.33 -6.29 -8.12
C GLN A 66 13.71 -7.68 -8.33
N GLN A 67 13.80 -8.56 -7.33
CA GLN A 67 13.21 -9.90 -7.39
C GLN A 67 11.67 -9.83 -7.41
N LEU A 68 11.08 -8.97 -6.59
CA LEU A 68 9.63 -8.77 -6.57
C LEU A 68 9.13 -8.27 -7.94
N VAL A 69 9.79 -7.25 -8.51
CA VAL A 69 9.43 -6.73 -9.83
C VAL A 69 9.56 -7.80 -10.91
N GLN A 70 10.62 -8.63 -10.85
CA GLN A 70 10.80 -9.73 -11.80
C GLN A 70 9.66 -10.76 -11.67
N THR A 71 9.27 -11.12 -10.44
CA THR A 71 8.16 -12.06 -10.20
C THR A 71 6.84 -11.51 -10.74
N LEU A 72 6.56 -10.21 -10.52
CA LEU A 72 5.38 -9.54 -11.07
C LEU A 72 5.40 -9.54 -12.61
N PHE A 73 6.55 -9.23 -13.20
CA PHE A 73 6.72 -9.23 -14.65
C PHE A 73 6.51 -10.60 -15.27
N GLU A 74 7.08 -11.66 -14.66
CA GLU A 74 6.86 -13.03 -15.11
C GLU A 74 5.39 -13.45 -14.96
N GLY A 75 4.71 -12.98 -13.91
CA GLY A 75 3.27 -13.22 -13.70
C GLY A 75 2.39 -12.65 -14.81
N LEU A 76 2.80 -11.55 -15.46
CA LEU A 76 2.04 -10.97 -16.57
C LEU A 76 1.93 -11.90 -17.79
N LYS A 77 2.87 -12.81 -17.97
CA LYS A 77 2.87 -13.79 -19.07
C LYS A 77 1.66 -14.74 -19.06
N ALA A 78 1.01 -14.89 -17.89
CA ALA A 78 -0.22 -15.68 -17.76
C ALA A 78 -1.43 -15.01 -18.42
N TYR A 79 -1.34 -13.74 -18.80
CA TYR A 79 -2.44 -12.96 -19.36
C TYR A 79 -2.18 -12.64 -20.82
N ALA A 80 -2.77 -13.43 -21.73
CA ALA A 80 -2.58 -13.30 -23.19
C ALA A 80 -3.01 -11.94 -23.78
N HIS A 81 -3.83 -11.17 -23.05
CA HIS A 81 -4.30 -9.84 -23.44
C HIS A 81 -3.39 -8.70 -22.92
N VAL A 82 -2.30 -9.03 -22.22
CA VAL A 82 -1.33 -8.05 -21.73
C VAL A 82 -0.11 -8.04 -22.64
N GLU A 83 0.18 -6.88 -23.21
CA GLU A 83 1.39 -6.64 -23.99
C GLU A 83 2.34 -5.71 -23.24
N VAL A 84 3.61 -6.05 -23.17
CA VAL A 84 4.64 -5.25 -22.52
C VAL A 84 5.68 -4.80 -23.53
N LEU A 85 5.71 -3.51 -23.81
CA LEU A 85 6.67 -2.89 -24.71
C LEU A 85 7.87 -2.39 -23.92
N MET A 86 8.92 -3.22 -23.84
CA MET A 86 10.18 -2.86 -23.19
C MET A 86 10.92 -1.81 -24.03
N SER A 87 11.87 -1.07 -23.41
CA SER A 87 12.64 0.00 -24.07
C SER A 87 11.78 1.06 -24.76
N SER A 88 10.57 1.28 -24.21
CA SER A 88 9.60 2.23 -24.75
C SER A 88 9.42 3.41 -23.81
N ARG A 89 9.46 4.62 -24.36
CA ARG A 89 9.28 5.86 -23.60
C ARG A 89 8.10 6.64 -24.14
N VAL A 90 7.09 6.85 -23.30
CA VAL A 90 5.97 7.73 -23.64
C VAL A 90 6.50 9.17 -23.77
N LEU A 91 6.21 9.81 -24.90
CA LEU A 91 6.60 11.18 -25.20
C LEU A 91 5.46 12.14 -24.89
N THR A 92 4.30 11.91 -25.52
CA THR A 92 3.10 12.76 -25.38
C THR A 92 1.84 11.93 -25.47
N TYR A 93 0.73 12.48 -25.01
CA TYR A 93 -0.60 11.98 -25.33
C TYR A 93 -1.51 13.13 -25.81
N VAL A 94 -2.52 12.78 -26.62
CA VAL A 94 -3.58 13.69 -27.06
C VAL A 94 -4.91 13.10 -26.64
N ASP A 95 -5.77 13.92 -26.07
CA ASP A 95 -7.17 13.54 -25.76
C ASP A 95 -8.05 13.89 -26.98
N ASP A 96 -8.34 12.88 -27.79
CA ASP A 96 -9.10 13.02 -29.01
C ASP A 96 -10.60 13.24 -28.74
N SER A 97 -11.05 12.99 -27.51
CA SER A 97 -12.44 13.20 -27.09
C SER A 97 -12.86 14.67 -27.06
N VAL A 98 -11.89 15.57 -26.89
CA VAL A 98 -12.11 17.01 -26.89
C VAL A 98 -12.28 17.56 -28.33
N ALA A 99 -11.65 16.89 -29.30
CA ALA A 99 -11.69 17.30 -30.72
C ALA A 99 -12.92 16.75 -31.48
N SER A 100 -13.57 15.69 -30.96
CA SER A 100 -14.61 14.94 -31.65
C SER A 100 -16.04 15.25 -31.18
N GLN A 101 -16.36 16.50 -30.88
CA GLN A 101 -17.78 16.88 -30.61
C GLN A 101 -18.70 16.63 -31.81
N GLU A 102 -18.20 16.31 -32.99
CA GLU A 102 -18.99 16.16 -34.23
C GLU A 102 -19.22 14.74 -34.74
N THR A 103 -18.50 13.70 -34.24
CA THR A 103 -18.70 12.32 -34.71
C THR A 103 -18.62 11.30 -33.58
N ALA A 104 -19.73 11.07 -32.91
CA ALA A 104 -19.88 10.00 -31.92
C ALA A 104 -19.91 8.61 -32.58
N HIS A 105 -18.80 8.09 -33.04
CA HIS A 105 -18.66 6.66 -33.32
C HIS A 105 -18.37 5.92 -32.00
N PRO A 106 -19.19 4.94 -31.58
CA PRO A 106 -19.02 4.24 -30.30
C PRO A 106 -17.72 3.43 -30.15
N GLN A 107 -16.94 3.30 -31.24
CA GLN A 107 -15.70 2.51 -31.29
C GLN A 107 -14.42 3.32 -31.43
N ALA A 108 -14.47 4.65 -31.42
CA ALA A 108 -13.25 5.44 -31.52
C ALA A 108 -12.50 5.47 -30.17
N TYR A 109 -11.22 5.07 -30.17
CA TYR A 109 -10.34 5.29 -29.04
C TYR A 109 -10.26 6.78 -28.71
N ALA A 110 -10.27 7.11 -27.42
CA ALA A 110 -10.37 8.48 -26.95
C ALA A 110 -9.01 9.17 -26.78
N LEU A 111 -7.92 8.41 -26.73
CA LEU A 111 -6.57 8.91 -26.52
C LEU A 111 -5.63 8.36 -27.58
N THR A 112 -4.72 9.24 -28.08
CA THR A 112 -3.56 8.85 -28.90
C THR A 112 -2.30 9.08 -28.07
N VAL A 113 -1.52 8.03 -27.83
CA VAL A 113 -0.25 8.08 -27.10
C VAL A 113 0.90 7.96 -28.09
N ASN A 114 1.78 8.94 -28.10
CA ASN A 114 3.03 8.93 -28.88
C ASN A 114 4.15 8.41 -27.99
N PHE A 115 4.89 7.43 -28.44
CA PHE A 115 5.99 6.86 -27.68
C PHE A 115 7.17 6.52 -28.59
N GLU A 116 8.35 6.53 -28.03
CA GLU A 116 9.58 6.09 -28.68
C GLU A 116 9.82 4.62 -28.30
N HIS A 117 10.01 3.79 -29.32
CA HIS A 117 10.39 2.38 -29.19
C HIS A 117 11.53 2.11 -30.16
N ASP A 118 12.65 1.60 -29.66
CA ASP A 118 13.86 1.32 -30.45
C ASP A 118 14.29 2.52 -31.33
N GLN A 119 14.28 3.73 -30.75
CA GLN A 119 14.62 5.00 -31.40
C GLN A 119 13.65 5.45 -32.54
N GLN A 120 12.52 4.79 -32.68
CA GLN A 120 11.47 5.19 -33.61
C GLN A 120 10.24 5.69 -32.86
N VAL A 121 9.60 6.73 -33.38
CA VAL A 121 8.35 7.24 -32.83
C VAL A 121 7.20 6.43 -33.40
N ALA A 122 6.40 5.88 -32.49
CA ALA A 122 5.19 5.12 -32.80
C ALA A 122 3.99 5.71 -32.07
N GLN A 123 2.79 5.31 -32.49
CA GLN A 123 1.53 5.74 -31.89
C GLN A 123 0.71 4.53 -31.44
N LEU A 124 0.06 4.69 -30.27
CA LEU A 124 -0.92 3.74 -29.73
C LEU A 124 -2.21 4.48 -29.43
N ARG A 125 -3.33 3.89 -29.80
CA ARG A 125 -4.66 4.38 -29.45
C ARG A 125 -5.21 3.60 -28.25
N CYS A 126 -5.74 4.31 -27.26
CA CYS A 126 -6.33 3.68 -26.06
C CYS A 126 -7.54 4.46 -25.56
N ASN A 127 -8.31 3.83 -24.68
CA ASN A 127 -9.45 4.46 -24.02
C ASN A 127 -9.09 5.09 -22.66
N TRP A 128 -8.06 4.57 -22.02
CA TRP A 128 -7.62 5.01 -20.71
C TRP A 128 -6.08 4.98 -20.66
N LEU A 129 -5.49 5.96 -19.96
CA LEU A 129 -4.04 6.06 -19.73
C LEU A 129 -3.77 6.16 -18.23
N VAL A 130 -2.87 5.33 -17.72
CA VAL A 130 -2.40 5.42 -16.33
C VAL A 130 -0.92 5.76 -16.33
N GLY A 131 -0.59 6.98 -15.89
CA GLY A 131 0.78 7.43 -15.64
C GLY A 131 1.29 6.84 -14.33
N ALA A 132 2.13 5.80 -14.44
CA ALA A 132 2.88 5.20 -13.33
C ALA A 132 4.40 5.35 -13.59
N ASP A 133 4.79 6.43 -14.24
CA ASP A 133 6.09 6.74 -14.81
C ASP A 133 7.06 7.40 -13.81
N GLY A 134 6.70 7.38 -12.51
CA GLY A 134 7.59 7.69 -11.41
C GLY A 134 7.72 9.18 -11.09
N ALA A 135 8.73 9.51 -10.29
CA ALA A 135 8.91 10.86 -9.71
C ALA A 135 9.03 11.99 -10.75
N ARG A 136 9.58 11.67 -11.94
CA ARG A 136 9.74 12.61 -13.05
C ARG A 136 8.70 12.35 -14.15
N SER A 137 7.45 12.12 -13.74
CA SER A 137 6.34 11.76 -14.61
C SER A 137 6.10 12.80 -15.71
N SER A 138 6.29 12.40 -16.96
CA SER A 138 5.94 13.20 -18.13
C SER A 138 4.42 13.31 -18.31
N ILE A 139 3.68 12.28 -17.88
CA ILE A 139 2.21 12.30 -17.90
C ILE A 139 1.67 13.36 -16.94
N ARG A 140 2.20 13.42 -15.70
CA ARG A 140 1.82 14.47 -14.74
C ARG A 140 2.10 15.87 -15.30
N GLU A 141 3.27 16.09 -15.90
CA GLU A 141 3.63 17.38 -16.50
C GLU A 141 2.67 17.77 -17.62
N GLN A 142 2.31 16.83 -18.51
CA GLN A 142 1.36 17.09 -19.58
C GLN A 142 -0.07 17.29 -19.10
N MET A 143 -0.48 16.66 -18.00
CA MET A 143 -1.75 16.98 -17.35
C MET A 143 -1.81 18.43 -16.87
N GLY A 144 -0.66 19.07 -16.64
CA GLY A 144 -0.56 20.43 -16.13
C GLY A 144 -0.96 20.54 -14.65
N THR A 145 -1.00 19.44 -13.93
CA THR A 145 -1.36 19.45 -12.51
C THR A 145 -0.21 19.93 -11.63
N ILE A 146 -0.55 20.74 -10.62
CA ILE A 146 0.44 21.22 -9.65
C ILE A 146 0.91 20.07 -8.77
N PHE A 147 2.22 19.98 -8.56
CA PHE A 147 2.83 19.00 -7.67
C PHE A 147 3.16 19.65 -6.33
N ASP A 148 2.13 19.75 -5.47
CA ASP A 148 2.18 20.43 -4.18
C ASP A 148 3.10 19.73 -3.19
N GLY A 149 3.71 20.52 -2.31
CA GLY A 149 4.51 20.05 -1.20
C GLY A 149 5.91 20.68 -1.18
N GLN A 150 6.78 20.09 -0.38
CA GLN A 150 8.14 20.58 -0.19
C GLN A 150 9.16 19.59 -0.74
N THR A 151 10.16 20.10 -1.43
CA THR A 151 11.42 19.39 -1.60
C THR A 151 12.20 19.56 -0.32
N HIS A 152 12.32 18.48 0.45
CA HIS A 152 13.30 18.49 1.52
C HIS A 152 14.68 18.44 0.84
N ALA A 153 15.48 19.49 1.02
CA ALA A 153 16.84 19.58 0.49
C ALA A 153 17.78 18.50 1.05
N GLN A 154 17.25 17.62 1.90
CA GLN A 154 18.02 16.55 2.54
C GLN A 154 18.36 15.46 1.54
N ARG A 155 19.64 15.33 1.32
CA ARG A 155 20.24 14.26 0.53
C ARG A 155 20.67 13.13 1.46
N TRP A 156 20.55 11.91 0.96
CA TRP A 156 20.97 10.72 1.69
C TRP A 156 21.84 9.85 0.80
N LEU A 157 22.99 9.45 1.32
CA LEU A 157 23.80 8.41 0.74
C LEU A 157 23.18 7.05 1.08
N ILE A 158 22.95 6.24 0.07
CA ILE A 158 22.51 4.85 0.22
C ILE A 158 23.63 3.94 -0.24
N ALA A 159 24.00 2.98 0.59
CA ALA A 159 24.96 1.93 0.27
C ALA A 159 24.33 0.56 0.53
N ASP A 160 24.18 -0.24 -0.53
CA ASP A 160 23.72 -1.62 -0.46
C ASP A 160 24.93 -2.56 -0.46
N LEU A 161 25.01 -3.41 0.58
CA LEU A 161 26.11 -4.34 0.84
C LEU A 161 25.60 -5.78 0.87
N ILE A 162 26.48 -6.75 0.61
CA ILE A 162 26.19 -8.18 0.69
C ILE A 162 27.38 -8.94 1.30
N GLY A 163 27.13 -10.07 1.93
CA GLY A 163 28.16 -11.01 2.32
C GLY A 163 28.09 -11.55 3.75
N ARG A 164 27.08 -11.17 4.54
CA ARG A 164 26.94 -11.65 5.92
C ARG A 164 25.50 -11.74 6.35
N GLU A 165 25.10 -12.89 6.89
CA GLU A 165 23.86 -12.97 7.67
C GLU A 165 24.02 -12.27 9.00
N ASP A 166 23.04 -11.44 9.35
CA ASP A 166 22.98 -10.79 10.64
C ASP A 166 21.87 -11.44 11.47
N PRO A 167 22.19 -12.04 12.63
CA PRO A 167 21.17 -12.57 13.54
C PRO A 167 20.25 -11.48 14.07
N PHE A 168 20.71 -10.22 14.08
CA PHE A 168 19.88 -9.08 14.45
C PHE A 168 19.12 -8.55 13.23
N ARG A 169 17.92 -9.05 13.05
CA ARG A 169 17.07 -8.82 11.88
C ARG A 169 16.33 -7.48 11.87
N HIS A 170 16.41 -6.65 12.94
CA HIS A 170 15.69 -5.38 12.99
C HIS A 170 16.48 -4.23 12.38
N THR A 171 15.75 -3.28 11.80
CA THR A 171 16.33 -2.01 11.37
C THR A 171 16.90 -1.28 12.57
N ARG A 172 18.11 -0.75 12.44
CA ARG A 172 18.73 0.16 13.43
C ARG A 172 18.68 1.57 12.87
N THR A 173 17.99 2.47 13.56
CA THR A 173 17.94 3.89 13.24
C THR A 173 18.77 4.65 14.26
N TYR A 174 19.84 5.28 13.82
CA TYR A 174 20.74 6.06 14.65
C TYR A 174 20.34 7.54 14.61
N CYS A 175 19.64 8.00 15.65
CA CYS A 175 19.15 9.38 15.79
C CYS A 175 20.27 10.26 16.36
N ASP A 176 21.38 10.35 15.64
CA ASP A 176 22.60 11.05 15.99
C ASP A 176 22.66 12.38 15.22
N PRO A 177 22.63 13.55 15.90
CA PRO A 177 22.69 14.85 15.22
C PRO A 177 23.97 15.09 14.42
N LYS A 178 25.06 14.35 14.72
CA LYS A 178 26.32 14.44 13.97
C LYS A 178 26.27 13.67 12.64
N ARG A 179 25.50 12.57 12.57
CA ARG A 179 25.31 11.76 11.38
C ARG A 179 24.07 10.87 11.57
N PRO A 180 22.86 11.35 11.27
CA PRO A 180 21.69 10.50 11.22
C PRO A 180 21.90 9.36 10.23
N ALA A 181 21.58 8.13 10.65
CA ALA A 181 21.83 6.97 9.82
C ALA A 181 20.80 5.88 10.06
N ILE A 182 20.59 5.05 9.06
CA ILE A 182 19.76 3.86 9.15
C ILE A 182 20.57 2.66 8.66
N ARG A 183 20.45 1.53 9.35
CA ARG A 183 20.94 0.23 8.91
C ARG A 183 19.77 -0.71 8.77
N LEU A 184 19.52 -1.18 7.57
CA LEU A 184 18.39 -2.07 7.24
C LEU A 184 18.95 -3.44 6.82
N PRO A 185 18.76 -4.49 7.61
CA PRO A 185 19.05 -5.84 7.17
C PRO A 185 18.00 -6.26 6.12
N GLY A 186 18.45 -6.91 5.06
CA GLY A 186 17.61 -7.43 4.00
C GLY A 186 17.71 -8.96 3.89
N PRO A 187 16.89 -9.59 3.03
CA PRO A 187 17.00 -11.02 2.76
C PRO A 187 18.31 -11.36 2.03
N GLN A 188 18.71 -12.65 2.07
CA GLN A 188 19.88 -13.17 1.36
C GLN A 188 21.19 -12.45 1.70
N SER A 189 21.45 -12.25 3.00
CA SER A 189 22.69 -11.64 3.52
C SER A 189 22.94 -10.20 3.04
N THR A 190 21.90 -9.46 2.67
CA THR A 190 22.02 -8.06 2.27
C THR A 190 21.84 -7.11 3.45
N VAL A 191 22.54 -5.99 3.39
CA VAL A 191 22.44 -4.88 4.35
C VAL A 191 22.45 -3.57 3.60
N ARG A 192 21.51 -2.68 3.91
CA ARG A 192 21.50 -1.31 3.41
C ARG A 192 21.89 -0.34 4.52
N TYR A 193 22.77 0.57 4.20
CA TYR A 193 23.02 1.76 4.99
C TYR A 193 22.48 3.00 4.29
N GLU A 194 21.86 3.88 5.05
CA GLU A 194 21.41 5.19 4.61
C GLU A 194 21.99 6.24 5.56
N PHE A 195 22.71 7.24 5.04
CA PHE A 195 23.33 8.32 5.81
C PHE A 195 22.83 9.67 5.32
N MET A 196 22.33 10.49 6.24
CA MET A 196 21.95 11.86 5.91
C MET A 196 23.19 12.69 5.56
N LEU A 197 23.12 13.42 4.46
CA LEU A 197 24.13 14.40 4.06
C LEU A 197 23.73 15.77 4.60
N PHE A 198 24.73 16.52 5.08
CA PHE A 198 24.55 17.94 5.40
C PHE A 198 24.65 18.79 4.13
N GLU A 199 24.17 20.03 4.19
CA GLU A 199 24.10 20.91 3.03
C GLU A 199 25.48 21.18 2.40
N HIS A 200 26.53 21.31 3.24
CA HIS A 200 27.90 21.59 2.82
C HIS A 200 28.64 20.37 2.22
N GLU A 201 28.08 19.16 2.31
CA GLU A 201 28.74 17.96 1.82
C GLU A 201 28.50 17.77 0.31
N ASP A 202 29.57 17.52 -0.42
CA ASP A 202 29.50 17.24 -1.84
C ASP A 202 29.05 15.81 -2.13
N SER A 203 28.11 15.64 -3.07
CA SER A 203 27.50 14.34 -3.37
C SER A 203 28.50 13.36 -4.00
N GLU A 204 29.45 13.83 -4.80
CA GLU A 204 30.45 12.95 -5.42
C GLU A 204 31.55 12.57 -4.42
N ALA A 205 31.94 13.50 -3.56
CA ALA A 205 32.94 13.25 -2.53
C ALA A 205 32.47 12.16 -1.52
N VAL A 206 31.20 12.17 -1.10
CA VAL A 206 30.69 11.17 -0.16
C VAL A 206 30.54 9.79 -0.79
N LEU A 207 30.53 9.69 -2.12
CA LEU A 207 30.52 8.41 -2.84
C LEU A 207 31.93 7.78 -2.90
N GLN A 208 33.00 8.46 -2.46
CA GLN A 208 34.31 7.84 -2.38
C GLN A 208 34.34 6.74 -1.32
N GLU A 209 35.07 5.66 -1.61
CA GLU A 209 35.03 4.45 -0.80
C GLU A 209 35.55 4.69 0.62
N GLU A 210 36.56 5.49 0.78
CA GLU A 210 37.16 5.87 2.06
C GLU A 210 36.14 6.58 2.95
N VAL A 211 35.26 7.42 2.38
CA VAL A 211 34.30 8.23 3.13
C VAL A 211 33.17 7.36 3.66
N TYR A 212 32.42 6.68 2.79
CA TYR A 212 31.26 5.92 3.27
C TYR A 212 31.64 4.67 4.07
N ARG A 213 32.81 4.07 3.80
CA ARG A 213 33.33 2.94 4.58
C ARG A 213 33.63 3.33 6.02
N GLU A 214 34.22 4.51 6.27
CA GLU A 214 34.42 5.00 7.62
C GLU A 214 33.10 5.26 8.35
N TRP A 215 32.08 5.80 7.68
CA TRP A 215 30.77 5.97 8.30
C TRP A 215 30.12 4.63 8.68
N ILE A 216 30.26 3.62 7.83
CA ILE A 216 29.78 2.26 8.12
C ILE A 216 30.57 1.67 9.28
N LYS A 217 31.89 1.80 9.30
CA LYS A 217 32.80 1.27 10.32
C LYS A 217 32.46 1.79 11.72
N VAL A 218 32.11 3.07 11.86
CA VAL A 218 31.63 3.68 13.12
C VAL A 218 30.37 2.95 13.64
N ARG A 219 29.53 2.40 12.77
CA ARG A 219 28.31 1.67 13.16
C ARG A 219 28.54 0.16 13.28
N SER A 220 29.40 -0.41 12.43
CA SER A 220 29.75 -1.83 12.44
C SER A 220 31.07 -2.07 11.70
N GLN A 221 32.13 -2.45 12.42
CA GLN A 221 33.41 -2.83 11.80
C GLN A 221 33.28 -4.03 10.85
N ALA A 222 32.37 -4.97 11.18
CA ALA A 222 32.15 -6.15 10.35
C ALA A 222 31.49 -5.77 9.01
N ASP A 223 30.50 -4.88 9.04
CA ASP A 223 29.77 -4.47 7.83
C ASP A 223 30.64 -3.60 6.92
N ALA A 224 31.61 -2.88 7.45
CA ALA A 224 32.55 -2.09 6.65
C ALA A 224 33.43 -2.94 5.70
N LYS A 225 33.50 -4.26 5.94
CA LYS A 225 34.25 -5.21 5.11
C LYS A 225 33.38 -5.92 4.07
N LEU A 226 32.07 -5.70 4.07
CA LEU A 226 31.14 -6.35 3.16
C LEU A 226 31.31 -5.85 1.71
N THR A 227 30.95 -6.69 0.76
CA THR A 227 31.00 -6.34 -0.68
C THR A 227 29.94 -5.29 -1.00
N LEU A 228 30.34 -4.19 -1.64
CA LEU A 228 29.42 -3.19 -2.14
C LEU A 228 28.70 -3.70 -3.37
N MET A 229 27.37 -3.63 -3.34
CA MET A 229 26.52 -3.89 -4.51
C MET A 229 26.16 -2.61 -5.27
N ARG A 230 25.87 -1.54 -4.52
CA ARG A 230 25.45 -0.26 -5.06
C ARG A 230 25.67 0.88 -4.07
N LYS A 231 25.96 2.06 -4.60
CA LYS A 231 25.96 3.32 -3.86
C LYS A 231 25.31 4.42 -4.68
N VAL A 232 24.58 5.32 -4.03
CA VAL A 232 23.90 6.43 -4.71
C VAL A 232 23.48 7.50 -3.70
N VAL A 233 23.42 8.75 -4.14
CA VAL A 233 22.85 9.85 -3.36
C VAL A 233 21.46 10.17 -3.87
N TYR A 234 20.47 10.18 -2.99
CA TYR A 234 19.08 10.56 -3.27
C TYR A 234 18.68 11.83 -2.55
N THR A 235 17.86 12.63 -3.25
CA THR A 235 17.11 13.73 -2.64
C THR A 235 15.68 13.27 -2.40
N PHE A 236 15.18 13.50 -1.19
CA PHE A 236 13.83 13.13 -0.83
C PHE A 236 12.84 14.26 -1.03
N HIS A 237 11.64 13.89 -1.44
CA HIS A 237 10.54 14.81 -1.67
C HIS A 237 9.31 14.38 -0.88
N ALA A 238 8.56 15.36 -0.40
CA ALA A 238 7.23 15.18 0.18
C ALA A 238 6.25 15.97 -0.68
N ARG A 239 5.69 15.34 -1.71
CA ARG A 239 4.85 16.00 -2.71
C ARG A 239 3.62 15.17 -3.07
N VAL A 240 2.53 15.84 -3.43
CA VAL A 240 1.30 15.21 -3.92
C VAL A 240 0.75 16.04 -5.08
N ALA A 241 0.38 15.38 -6.17
CA ALA A 241 -0.32 16.04 -7.28
C ALA A 241 -1.69 16.54 -6.83
N GLN A 242 -2.08 17.72 -7.27
CA GLN A 242 -3.40 18.28 -6.96
C GLN A 242 -4.50 17.47 -7.62
N GLU A 243 -4.29 17.08 -8.86
CA GLU A 243 -5.20 16.25 -9.65
C GLU A 243 -4.54 14.91 -9.96
N TRP A 244 -5.24 13.82 -9.66
CA TRP A 244 -4.82 12.45 -9.95
C TRP A 244 -5.56 11.87 -11.15
N GLN A 245 -6.57 12.60 -11.61
CA GLN A 245 -7.36 12.27 -12.79
C GLN A 245 -7.68 13.54 -13.58
N LYS A 246 -7.52 13.46 -14.91
CA LYS A 246 -8.01 14.45 -15.86
C LYS A 246 -8.61 13.74 -17.06
N GLY A 247 -9.93 13.80 -17.19
CA GLY A 247 -10.64 13.02 -18.19
C GLY A 247 -10.36 11.51 -18.06
N ARG A 248 -9.72 10.94 -19.06
CA ARG A 248 -9.37 9.50 -19.17
C ARG A 248 -7.94 9.18 -18.76
N VAL A 249 -7.20 10.14 -18.21
CA VAL A 249 -5.81 10.00 -17.79
C VAL A 249 -5.72 10.02 -16.27
N PHE A 250 -4.99 9.06 -15.70
CA PHE A 250 -4.79 8.89 -14.26
C PHE A 250 -3.32 8.91 -13.90
N LEU A 251 -3.01 9.29 -12.66
CA LEU A 251 -1.70 9.17 -12.05
C LEU A 251 -1.75 8.16 -10.90
N ALA A 252 -0.71 7.32 -10.77
CA ALA A 252 -0.57 6.37 -9.68
C ALA A 252 0.88 6.28 -9.18
N GLY A 253 1.06 5.94 -7.90
CA GLY A 253 2.37 5.79 -7.27
C GLY A 253 3.19 7.08 -7.30
N ASP A 254 4.49 6.96 -7.56
CA ASP A 254 5.44 8.10 -7.55
C ASP A 254 5.08 9.20 -8.57
N ALA A 255 4.28 8.91 -9.59
CA ALA A 255 3.75 9.92 -10.51
C ALA A 255 2.72 10.82 -9.82
N ALA A 256 1.93 10.29 -8.90
CA ALA A 256 0.91 11.01 -8.14
C ALA A 256 1.43 11.61 -6.82
N HIS A 257 2.36 10.93 -6.14
CA HIS A 257 2.87 11.37 -4.82
C HIS A 257 4.27 10.83 -4.51
N LEU A 258 5.06 11.64 -3.82
CA LEU A 258 6.39 11.29 -3.33
C LEU A 258 6.40 11.30 -1.81
N THR A 259 6.81 10.18 -1.23
CA THR A 259 6.85 9.99 0.23
C THR A 259 8.29 9.88 0.72
N PRO A 260 8.70 10.65 1.76
CA PRO A 260 10.00 10.46 2.38
C PRO A 260 10.17 9.03 2.92
N PRO A 261 11.38 8.46 2.91
CA PRO A 261 11.61 7.03 3.15
C PRO A 261 11.44 6.62 4.61
N PHE A 262 11.35 7.55 5.55
CA PHE A 262 11.39 7.33 6.99
C PHE A 262 10.35 6.32 7.53
N ALA A 263 9.26 6.12 6.81
CA ALA A 263 8.24 5.14 7.13
C ALA A 263 8.15 3.95 6.16
N GLY A 264 8.95 3.95 5.06
CA GLY A 264 8.91 2.91 4.03
C GLY A 264 7.57 2.82 3.30
N GLN A 265 6.85 3.95 3.09
CA GLN A 265 5.46 3.94 2.60
C GLN A 265 5.28 4.33 1.13
N GLY A 266 6.33 4.75 0.40
CA GLY A 266 6.20 5.19 -1.00
C GLY A 266 5.65 4.08 -1.90
N MET A 267 6.38 2.98 -2.07
CA MET A 267 5.95 1.83 -2.86
C MET A 267 4.62 1.26 -2.36
N ASN A 268 4.46 1.12 -1.04
CA ASN A 268 3.24 0.59 -0.43
C ASN A 268 2.00 1.44 -0.77
N SER A 269 2.13 2.76 -0.82
CA SER A 269 1.04 3.64 -1.28
C SER A 269 0.72 3.42 -2.76
N GLY A 270 1.74 3.25 -3.61
CA GLY A 270 1.55 2.96 -5.04
C GLY A 270 0.83 1.62 -5.28
N VAL A 271 1.13 0.58 -4.49
CA VAL A 271 0.39 -0.69 -4.55
C VAL A 271 -1.08 -0.49 -4.22
N ARG A 272 -1.39 0.28 -3.17
CA ARG A 272 -2.77 0.61 -2.80
C ARG A 272 -3.48 1.44 -3.88
N ASP A 273 -2.77 2.33 -4.56
CA ASP A 273 -3.32 3.10 -5.68
C ASP A 273 -3.71 2.17 -6.82
N ALA A 274 -2.81 1.27 -7.21
CA ALA A 274 -3.06 0.28 -8.26
C ALA A 274 -4.23 -0.64 -7.91
N THR A 275 -4.29 -1.15 -6.67
CA THR A 275 -5.38 -1.99 -6.19
C THR A 275 -6.73 -1.27 -6.26
N ASN A 276 -6.79 0.00 -5.83
CA ASN A 276 -8.03 0.77 -5.83
C ASN A 276 -8.49 1.14 -7.23
N LEU A 277 -7.57 1.53 -8.12
CA LEU A 277 -7.90 1.97 -9.48
C LEU A 277 -8.25 0.78 -10.40
N ALA A 278 -7.55 -0.35 -10.28
CA ALA A 278 -7.64 -1.46 -11.22
C ALA A 278 -9.06 -2.06 -11.31
N TRP A 279 -9.70 -2.36 -10.17
CA TRP A 279 -11.05 -2.92 -10.19
C TRP A 279 -12.10 -1.92 -10.72
N LYS A 280 -11.95 -0.62 -10.38
CA LYS A 280 -12.84 0.44 -10.87
C LYS A 280 -12.74 0.59 -12.39
N LEU A 281 -11.50 0.59 -12.92
CA LEU A 281 -11.28 0.59 -14.37
C LEU A 281 -11.87 -0.66 -15.03
N SER A 282 -11.65 -1.83 -14.43
CA SER A 282 -12.22 -3.09 -14.95
C SER A 282 -13.74 -3.04 -15.07
N ASP A 283 -14.43 -2.58 -14.03
CA ASP A 283 -15.89 -2.51 -14.02
C ASP A 283 -16.43 -1.49 -15.03
N VAL A 284 -15.76 -0.35 -15.17
CA VAL A 284 -16.13 0.66 -16.18
C VAL A 284 -15.88 0.14 -17.60
N ILE A 285 -14.74 -0.50 -17.86
CA ILE A 285 -14.38 -1.06 -19.18
C ILE A 285 -15.35 -2.16 -19.58
N LYS A 286 -15.76 -3.00 -18.65
CA LYS A 286 -16.77 -4.06 -18.88
C LYS A 286 -18.21 -3.52 -19.02
N GLY A 287 -18.41 -2.23 -18.75
CA GLY A 287 -19.74 -1.62 -18.78
C GLY A 287 -20.63 -1.96 -17.58
N HIS A 288 -20.09 -2.56 -16.54
CA HIS A 288 -20.81 -2.85 -15.29
C HIS A 288 -21.06 -1.56 -14.51
N ALA A 289 -20.07 -0.65 -14.49
CA ALA A 289 -20.17 0.61 -13.78
C ALA A 289 -20.14 1.84 -14.71
N HIS A 290 -20.70 2.93 -14.24
CA HIS A 290 -20.63 4.24 -14.88
C HIS A 290 -19.25 4.89 -14.64
N VAL A 291 -18.78 5.70 -15.58
CA VAL A 291 -17.48 6.39 -15.53
C VAL A 291 -17.30 7.25 -14.27
N ALA A 292 -18.38 7.72 -13.66
CA ALA A 292 -18.35 8.47 -12.40
C ALA A 292 -17.65 7.72 -11.25
N LEU A 293 -17.65 6.37 -11.27
CA LEU A 293 -16.95 5.55 -10.28
C LEU A 293 -15.44 5.87 -10.23
N LEU A 294 -14.84 6.19 -11.37
CA LEU A 294 -13.41 6.49 -11.48
C LEU A 294 -13.03 7.78 -10.71
N GLY A 295 -13.94 8.75 -10.61
CA GLY A 295 -13.73 9.97 -9.82
C GLY A 295 -13.51 9.71 -8.32
N THR A 296 -14.00 8.57 -7.81
CA THR A 296 -13.79 8.18 -6.41
C THR A 296 -12.35 7.75 -6.10
N TYR A 297 -11.54 7.41 -7.11
CA TYR A 297 -10.14 7.04 -6.92
C TYR A 297 -9.34 8.13 -6.20
N GLN A 298 -9.38 9.34 -6.71
CA GLN A 298 -8.66 10.47 -6.09
C GLN A 298 -9.22 10.81 -4.71
N LEU A 299 -10.55 10.80 -4.54
CA LEU A 299 -11.22 11.10 -3.27
C LEU A 299 -10.79 10.14 -2.16
N GLU A 300 -10.65 8.87 -2.49
CA GLU A 300 -10.27 7.81 -1.55
C GLU A 300 -8.76 7.80 -1.28
N ARG A 301 -7.92 7.86 -2.33
CA ARG A 301 -6.49 7.59 -2.22
C ARG A 301 -5.65 8.79 -1.82
N LYS A 302 -5.94 9.98 -2.34
CA LYS A 302 -5.13 11.18 -2.11
C LYS A 302 -5.06 11.59 -0.63
N PRO A 303 -6.17 11.64 0.15
CA PRO A 303 -6.12 11.98 1.57
C PRO A 303 -5.31 10.99 2.39
N HIS A 304 -5.42 9.68 2.07
CA HIS A 304 -4.69 8.63 2.76
C HIS A 304 -3.17 8.71 2.45
N ALA A 305 -2.79 8.89 1.19
CA ALA A 305 -1.38 9.09 0.80
C ALA A 305 -0.78 10.31 1.52
N TRP A 306 -1.52 11.41 1.60
CA TRP A 306 -1.09 12.62 2.30
C TRP A 306 -0.93 12.39 3.82
N ALA A 307 -1.80 11.60 4.44
CA ALA A 307 -1.68 11.23 5.86
C ALA A 307 -0.40 10.42 6.13
N LEU A 308 -0.04 9.48 5.24
CA LEU A 308 1.19 8.71 5.32
C LEU A 308 2.44 9.59 5.12
N ILE A 309 2.42 10.55 4.21
CA ILE A 309 3.51 11.52 4.01
C ILE A 309 3.71 12.35 5.28
N ARG A 310 2.64 12.89 5.88
CA ARG A 310 2.72 13.64 7.14
C ARG A 310 3.26 12.80 8.29
N MET A 311 2.88 11.51 8.37
CA MET A 311 3.46 10.58 9.34
C MET A 311 4.96 10.40 9.09
N ALA A 312 5.39 10.18 7.86
CA ALA A 312 6.81 10.03 7.51
C ALA A 312 7.63 11.27 7.90
N LEU A 313 7.10 12.46 7.66
CA LEU A 313 7.74 13.72 8.06
C LEU A 313 7.91 13.82 9.59
N LYS A 314 6.89 13.44 10.37
CA LYS A 314 6.97 13.43 11.84
C LYS A 314 8.04 12.43 12.35
N ILE A 315 8.12 11.25 11.75
CA ILE A 315 9.17 10.28 12.08
C ILE A 315 10.54 10.86 11.73
N GLY A 316 10.67 11.53 10.60
CA GLY A 316 11.89 12.22 10.18
C GLY A 316 12.42 13.21 11.22
N LEU A 317 11.52 13.95 11.90
CA LEU A 317 11.92 14.88 12.98
C LEU A 317 12.58 14.16 14.18
N VAL A 318 12.11 12.97 14.53
CA VAL A 318 12.69 12.15 15.60
C VAL A 318 14.04 11.56 15.17
N MET A 319 14.15 11.15 13.91
CA MET A 319 15.35 10.53 13.36
C MET A 319 16.50 11.52 13.14
N GLN A 320 16.18 12.80 12.95
CA GLN A 320 17.11 13.85 12.53
C GLN A 320 17.14 15.01 13.55
N PRO A 321 17.56 14.78 14.79
CA PRO A 321 17.64 15.86 15.77
C PRO A 321 18.67 16.89 15.31
N ARG A 322 18.35 18.18 15.47
CA ARG A 322 19.18 19.30 14.99
C ARG A 322 20.36 19.64 15.90
N SER A 323 20.32 19.20 17.15
CA SER A 323 21.35 19.50 18.15
C SER A 323 21.50 18.36 19.16
N LEU A 324 22.66 18.28 19.82
CA LEU A 324 22.90 17.29 20.88
C LEU A 324 21.96 17.47 22.08
N LEU A 325 21.70 18.72 22.48
CA LEU A 325 20.79 19.01 23.59
C LEU A 325 19.36 18.62 23.26
N GLY A 326 18.89 18.99 22.07
CA GLY A 326 17.55 18.58 21.58
C GLY A 326 17.41 17.08 21.45
N ALA A 327 18.46 16.39 20.96
CA ALA A 327 18.50 14.93 20.92
C ALA A 327 18.41 14.33 22.33
N ALA A 328 19.23 14.78 23.26
CA ALA A 328 19.27 14.27 24.64
C ALA A 328 17.89 14.43 25.32
N LEU A 329 17.29 15.62 25.25
CA LEU A 329 15.99 15.89 25.87
C LEU A 329 14.88 15.07 25.22
N GLY A 330 14.76 15.10 23.88
CA GLY A 330 13.69 14.39 23.17
C GLY A 330 13.76 12.87 23.31
N GLN A 331 14.95 12.31 23.20
CA GLN A 331 15.19 10.86 23.34
C GLN A 331 14.94 10.38 24.77
N THR A 332 15.37 11.17 25.78
CA THR A 332 15.12 10.85 27.20
C THR A 332 13.61 10.94 27.51
N LEU A 333 12.94 11.98 27.04
CA LEU A 333 11.49 12.13 27.21
C LEU A 333 10.73 10.95 26.58
N LEU A 334 11.06 10.59 25.33
CA LEU A 334 10.42 9.47 24.66
C LEU A 334 10.68 8.15 25.40
N LYS A 335 11.89 7.94 25.91
CA LYS A 335 12.21 6.76 26.73
C LYS A 335 11.37 6.69 28.00
N ILE A 336 11.19 7.82 28.71
CA ILE A 336 10.38 7.90 29.93
C ILE A 336 8.90 7.65 29.60
N VAL A 337 8.37 8.28 28.56
CA VAL A 337 6.96 8.13 28.18
C VAL A 337 6.65 6.70 27.73
N CYS A 338 7.61 6.00 27.12
CA CYS A 338 7.50 4.58 26.78
C CYS A 338 7.52 3.62 28.00
N TRP A 339 7.69 4.10 29.23
CA TRP A 339 7.46 3.30 30.45
C TRP A 339 5.96 3.10 30.72
N ILE A 340 5.10 3.98 30.21
CA ILE A 340 3.66 3.84 30.30
C ILE A 340 3.23 2.72 29.35
N PRO A 341 2.59 1.61 29.84
CA PRO A 341 2.29 0.43 29.03
C PRO A 341 1.47 0.74 27.76
N SER A 342 0.44 1.57 27.86
CA SER A 342 -0.40 1.96 26.71
C SER A 342 0.35 2.76 25.66
N VAL A 343 1.28 3.64 26.05
CA VAL A 343 2.13 4.41 25.14
C VAL A 343 3.17 3.51 24.49
N LYS A 344 3.78 2.63 25.27
CA LYS A 344 4.71 1.61 24.74
C LYS A 344 4.02 0.74 23.69
N ASP A 345 2.84 0.23 23.99
CA ASP A 345 2.04 -0.57 23.06
C ASP A 345 1.67 0.20 21.80
N TYR A 346 1.31 1.49 21.92
CA TYR A 346 1.01 2.37 20.79
C TYR A 346 2.18 2.49 19.80
N PHE A 347 3.40 2.66 20.32
CA PHE A 347 4.61 2.71 19.49
C PHE A 347 5.03 1.32 18.99
N LEU A 348 5.06 0.33 19.86
CA LEU A 348 5.51 -1.01 19.57
C LEU A 348 4.71 -1.62 18.39
N ASN A 349 3.39 -1.46 18.42
CA ASN A 349 2.46 -2.05 17.45
C ASN A 349 2.09 -1.13 16.27
N LEU A 350 2.84 -0.03 16.04
CA LEU A 350 2.59 0.92 14.94
C LEU A 350 1.15 1.47 14.93
N LYS A 351 0.52 1.63 16.10
CA LYS A 351 -0.86 2.14 16.19
C LYS A 351 -1.01 3.60 15.74
N PHE A 352 0.11 4.32 15.59
CA PHE A 352 0.17 5.66 15.01
C PHE A 352 0.14 5.68 13.47
N LYS A 353 0.29 4.53 12.81
CA LYS A 353 0.12 4.43 11.34
C LYS A 353 -1.34 4.73 11.01
N PRO A 354 -1.62 5.65 10.06
CA PRO A 354 -2.98 5.88 9.59
C PRO A 354 -3.62 4.55 9.18
N LYS A 355 -4.81 4.29 9.72
CA LYS A 355 -5.59 3.10 9.30
C LYS A 355 -5.95 3.24 7.83
N PRO A 356 -6.02 2.14 7.06
CA PRO A 356 -6.50 2.15 5.68
C PRO A 356 -8.02 2.40 5.67
N ARG A 357 -8.41 3.67 5.76
CA ARG A 357 -9.80 4.14 5.79
C ARG A 357 -9.96 5.34 4.87
N PHE A 358 -11.02 5.33 4.10
CA PHE A 358 -11.49 6.43 3.30
C PHE A 358 -12.56 7.21 4.06
N PHE A 359 -12.64 8.52 3.81
CA PHE A 359 -13.63 9.40 4.43
C PHE A 359 -14.65 9.92 3.40
N GLU A 360 -14.32 9.81 2.12
CA GLU A 360 -15.16 10.12 0.97
C GLU A 360 -14.90 9.07 -0.10
N GLY A 361 -15.89 8.79 -0.95
CA GLY A 361 -15.75 7.85 -2.05
C GLY A 361 -16.92 6.88 -2.19
N PHE A 362 -16.66 5.70 -2.73
CA PHE A 362 -17.65 4.70 -3.03
C PHE A 362 -17.85 3.72 -1.86
N PHE A 363 -18.61 4.12 -0.87
CA PHE A 363 -19.05 3.32 0.28
C PHE A 363 -20.20 4.03 1.02
N ASP A 364 -20.83 3.37 2.00
CA ASP A 364 -21.91 3.95 2.79
C ASP A 364 -21.40 5.08 3.69
N LEU A 365 -21.71 6.32 3.30
CA LEU A 365 -21.38 7.52 4.05
C LEU A 365 -22.42 7.85 5.15
N GLN A 366 -23.59 7.24 5.11
CA GLN A 366 -24.69 7.53 6.04
C GLN A 366 -24.56 6.73 7.33
N THR A 367 -23.95 5.55 7.27
CA THR A 367 -23.66 4.75 8.46
C THR A 367 -22.57 5.44 9.26
N LYS A 368 -22.98 6.23 10.24
CA LYS A 368 -22.07 6.85 11.21
C LYS A 368 -21.56 5.78 12.15
N ASP A 369 -20.27 5.54 12.02
CA ASP A 369 -19.37 4.83 12.93
C ASP A 369 -20.03 3.80 13.86
N HIS A 370 -20.13 2.59 13.39
CA HIS A 370 -20.71 1.51 14.15
C HIS A 370 -19.74 0.32 14.15
N GLY A 371 -19.06 0.15 15.27
CA GLY A 371 -18.24 -1.00 15.55
C GLY A 371 -16.74 -0.79 15.29
N LEU A 372 -16.02 -1.91 15.27
CA LEU A 372 -14.55 -1.96 15.20
C LEU A 372 -14.01 -1.54 13.83
N ILE A 373 -14.75 -1.81 12.75
CA ILE A 373 -14.39 -1.51 11.39
C ILE A 373 -15.46 -0.61 10.75
N ALA A 374 -15.10 0.54 10.28
CA ALA A 374 -16.04 1.47 9.67
C ALA A 374 -16.27 1.18 8.18
N CYS A 375 -17.38 1.67 7.60
CA CYS A 375 -17.53 1.74 6.15
C CYS A 375 -16.40 2.58 5.54
N GLY A 376 -15.90 2.18 4.38
CA GLY A 376 -14.71 2.78 3.77
C GLY A 376 -13.37 2.37 4.40
N GLN A 377 -13.37 1.46 5.39
CA GLN A 377 -12.15 0.90 5.98
C GLN A 377 -11.86 -0.49 5.42
N LEU A 378 -10.56 -0.80 5.27
CA LEU A 378 -10.11 -2.14 4.87
C LEU A 378 -10.55 -3.16 5.93
N MET A 379 -11.23 -4.22 5.50
CA MET A 379 -11.66 -5.31 6.35
C MET A 379 -10.46 -6.10 6.88
N ILE A 380 -10.48 -6.53 8.12
CA ILE A 380 -9.51 -7.50 8.66
C ILE A 380 -9.51 -8.78 7.83
N GLN A 381 -8.49 -9.62 7.98
CA GLN A 381 -8.39 -10.89 7.27
C GLN A 381 -8.46 -12.07 8.23
N PRO A 382 -9.67 -12.48 8.68
CA PRO A 382 -9.85 -13.63 9.53
C PRO A 382 -9.50 -14.94 8.81
N ARG A 383 -9.29 -15.99 9.59
CA ARG A 383 -9.16 -17.35 9.10
C ARG A 383 -10.53 -17.99 9.03
N LEU A 384 -10.85 -18.58 7.91
CA LEU A 384 -12.11 -19.28 7.66
C LEU A 384 -11.84 -20.77 7.46
N GLU A 385 -12.66 -21.61 8.08
CA GLU A 385 -12.65 -23.05 7.84
C GLU A 385 -13.73 -23.42 6.84
N VAL A 386 -13.38 -24.20 5.85
CA VAL A 386 -14.32 -24.78 4.89
C VAL A 386 -14.88 -26.11 5.41
N ALA A 387 -16.00 -26.56 4.86
CA ALA A 387 -16.67 -27.81 5.29
C ALA A 387 -15.75 -29.07 5.26
N THR A 388 -14.66 -29.03 4.52
CA THR A 388 -13.63 -30.09 4.44
C THR A 388 -12.55 -29.96 5.54
N SER A 389 -12.75 -29.12 6.55
CA SER A 389 -11.80 -28.85 7.65
C SER A 389 -10.50 -28.18 7.23
N GLN A 390 -10.42 -27.64 6.01
CA GLN A 390 -9.29 -26.82 5.60
C GLN A 390 -9.46 -25.38 6.10
N ILE A 391 -8.40 -24.81 6.69
CA ILE A 391 -8.38 -23.42 7.13
C ILE A 391 -7.69 -22.56 6.05
N VAL A 392 -8.38 -21.53 5.62
CA VAL A 392 -7.91 -20.57 4.59
C VAL A 392 -8.04 -19.14 5.10
N LYS A 393 -7.27 -18.22 4.51
CA LYS A 393 -7.49 -16.78 4.72
C LYS A 393 -8.75 -16.34 3.97
N MET A 394 -9.50 -15.40 4.53
CA MET A 394 -10.76 -14.91 3.98
C MET A 394 -10.65 -14.49 2.51
N ASP A 395 -9.59 -13.80 2.10
CA ASP A 395 -9.43 -13.33 0.71
C ASP A 395 -9.42 -14.46 -0.32
N ARG A 396 -8.97 -15.66 0.05
CA ARG A 396 -9.03 -16.84 -0.83
C ARG A 396 -10.46 -17.24 -1.19
N VAL A 397 -11.39 -16.84 -0.34
CA VAL A 397 -12.82 -17.13 -0.48
C VAL A 397 -13.55 -16.01 -1.22
N LEU A 398 -13.15 -14.75 -1.00
CA LEU A 398 -13.83 -13.58 -1.57
C LEU A 398 -13.70 -13.52 -3.09
N GLY A 399 -12.47 -13.54 -3.60
CA GLY A 399 -12.15 -13.27 -5.00
C GLY A 399 -12.29 -11.78 -5.38
N PRO A 400 -11.98 -11.40 -6.63
CA PRO A 400 -11.93 -10.01 -7.08
C PRO A 400 -13.33 -9.48 -7.49
N ARG A 401 -14.32 -9.61 -6.64
CA ARG A 401 -15.71 -9.16 -6.87
C ARG A 401 -16.33 -8.62 -5.59
N PHE A 402 -17.48 -7.96 -5.72
CA PHE A 402 -18.27 -7.63 -4.54
C PHE A 402 -18.71 -8.90 -3.81
N THR A 403 -18.58 -8.92 -2.49
CA THR A 403 -18.93 -10.08 -1.68
C THR A 403 -19.72 -9.67 -0.45
N ALA A 404 -20.87 -10.29 -0.23
CA ALA A 404 -21.61 -10.21 1.02
C ALA A 404 -21.24 -11.41 1.90
N LEU A 405 -20.70 -11.11 3.08
CA LEU A 405 -20.50 -12.07 4.17
C LEU A 405 -21.70 -11.93 5.10
N ILE A 406 -22.50 -12.96 5.24
CA ILE A 406 -23.72 -12.95 6.07
C ILE A 406 -23.74 -14.15 7.02
N TRP A 407 -24.32 -13.96 8.19
CA TRP A 407 -24.57 -15.10 9.08
C TRP A 407 -25.47 -16.13 8.37
N TRP A 408 -25.22 -17.40 8.60
CA TRP A 408 -25.95 -18.49 7.99
C TRP A 408 -27.46 -18.43 8.31
N ASP A 409 -27.82 -17.95 9.51
CA ASP A 409 -29.18 -17.78 10.02
C ASP A 409 -29.83 -16.44 9.62
N ALA A 410 -29.11 -15.58 8.89
CA ALA A 410 -29.65 -14.34 8.39
C ALA A 410 -30.73 -14.60 7.33
N LYS A 411 -31.76 -13.76 7.33
CA LYS A 411 -32.84 -13.84 6.32
C LYS A 411 -32.28 -13.68 4.90
N ASP A 412 -32.77 -14.49 4.00
CA ASP A 412 -32.45 -14.33 2.59
C ASP A 412 -32.94 -12.98 2.05
N MET A 413 -32.10 -12.32 1.27
CA MET A 413 -32.36 -11.00 0.71
C MET A 413 -32.26 -11.04 -0.81
N GLU A 414 -33.11 -10.25 -1.47
CA GLU A 414 -32.99 -10.02 -2.90
C GLU A 414 -31.92 -8.97 -3.18
N TRP A 415 -30.81 -9.41 -3.73
CA TRP A 415 -29.67 -8.54 -4.06
C TRP A 415 -29.89 -7.76 -5.35
N PRO A 416 -29.35 -6.54 -5.48
CA PRO A 416 -29.38 -5.81 -6.74
C PRO A 416 -28.66 -6.59 -7.83
N LYS A 417 -29.39 -6.87 -8.93
CA LYS A 417 -28.84 -7.61 -10.09
C LYS A 417 -27.71 -6.84 -10.80
N SER A 418 -27.60 -5.53 -10.58
CA SER A 418 -26.56 -4.70 -11.16
C SER A 418 -25.16 -4.94 -10.57
N LEU A 419 -25.09 -5.60 -9.41
CA LEU A 419 -23.82 -6.06 -8.84
C LEU A 419 -23.59 -7.54 -9.14
N ASP A 420 -22.41 -7.87 -9.65
CA ASP A 420 -21.93 -9.26 -9.62
C ASP A 420 -21.51 -9.59 -8.18
N LEU A 421 -22.51 -9.77 -7.31
CA LEU A 421 -22.35 -9.98 -5.88
C LEU A 421 -22.28 -11.45 -5.52
N LYS A 422 -21.14 -11.87 -4.97
CA LYS A 422 -21.00 -13.19 -4.34
C LYS A 422 -21.60 -13.15 -2.95
N VAL A 423 -22.43 -14.10 -2.59
CA VAL A 423 -22.97 -14.25 -1.22
C VAL A 423 -22.32 -15.45 -0.56
N ILE A 424 -21.81 -15.26 0.63
CA ILE A 424 -21.12 -16.28 1.42
C ILE A 424 -21.80 -16.38 2.79
N LYS A 425 -22.21 -17.59 3.15
CA LYS A 425 -22.78 -17.89 4.46
C LYS A 425 -21.66 -18.21 5.45
N ILE A 426 -21.71 -17.57 6.62
CA ILE A 426 -20.70 -17.71 7.68
C ILE A 426 -21.34 -18.32 8.93
N LEU A 427 -20.69 -19.34 9.47
CA LEU A 427 -20.94 -19.90 10.79
C LEU A 427 -20.11 -19.13 11.82
N ARG A 428 -20.69 -18.92 13.00
CA ARG A 428 -19.95 -18.36 14.14
C ARG A 428 -18.90 -19.35 14.62
N LYS A 429 -17.96 -18.88 15.43
CA LYS A 429 -16.83 -19.68 15.94
C LYS A 429 -17.26 -20.99 16.61
N ASP A 430 -18.34 -20.94 17.39
CA ASP A 430 -18.81 -22.05 18.18
C ASP A 430 -19.93 -22.90 17.51
N GLU A 431 -20.19 -22.63 16.21
CA GLU A 431 -21.19 -23.36 15.43
C GLU A 431 -20.49 -24.40 14.54
N ASP A 432 -21.15 -25.56 14.36
CA ASP A 432 -20.66 -26.65 13.52
C ASP A 432 -21.43 -26.76 12.20
N PHE A 433 -20.76 -27.32 11.20
CA PHE A 433 -21.42 -27.69 9.94
C PHE A 433 -22.43 -28.82 10.19
N LEU A 434 -23.71 -28.55 9.96
CA LEU A 434 -24.78 -29.53 10.15
C LEU A 434 -24.75 -30.63 9.07
N ASN A 435 -24.62 -30.21 7.81
CA ASN A 435 -24.54 -31.09 6.64
C ASN A 435 -23.37 -30.68 5.76
N PRO A 436 -22.13 -31.09 6.06
CA PRO A 436 -20.94 -30.63 5.33
C PRO A 436 -20.97 -30.81 3.82
N SER A 437 -21.63 -31.88 3.33
CA SER A 437 -21.81 -32.16 1.89
C SER A 437 -22.73 -31.17 1.16
N GLU A 438 -23.69 -30.58 1.87
CA GLU A 438 -24.64 -29.59 1.33
C GLU A 438 -24.18 -28.15 1.57
N GLN A 439 -23.24 -27.96 2.51
CA GLN A 439 -22.73 -26.67 2.97
C GLN A 439 -21.32 -26.38 2.43
N MET A 440 -20.99 -26.88 1.25
CA MET A 440 -19.65 -26.72 0.65
C MET A 440 -19.24 -25.24 0.46
N ASP A 441 -20.20 -24.34 0.30
CA ASP A 441 -19.99 -22.88 0.15
C ASP A 441 -20.17 -22.11 1.47
N TRP A 442 -20.25 -22.83 2.60
CA TRP A 442 -20.32 -22.23 3.93
C TRP A 442 -18.94 -22.25 4.60
N TYR A 443 -18.69 -21.27 5.44
CA TYR A 443 -17.40 -21.10 6.10
C TYR A 443 -17.59 -20.79 7.58
N ARG A 444 -16.72 -21.30 8.43
CA ARG A 444 -16.73 -20.99 9.85
C ARG A 444 -15.65 -19.97 10.20
N ASP A 445 -16.01 -18.94 10.99
CA ASP A 445 -15.04 -17.97 11.54
C ASP A 445 -14.22 -18.64 12.66
N VAL A 446 -13.01 -19.09 12.34
CA VAL A 446 -12.18 -19.90 13.24
C VAL A 446 -11.82 -19.17 14.53
N ASP A 447 -11.45 -17.91 14.42
CA ASP A 447 -10.93 -17.11 15.54
C ASP A 447 -11.99 -16.22 16.18
N GLY A 448 -13.20 -16.14 15.64
CA GLY A 448 -14.27 -15.25 16.07
C GLY A 448 -14.03 -13.78 15.73
N GLN A 449 -13.06 -13.49 14.87
CA GLN A 449 -12.72 -12.11 14.54
C GLN A 449 -13.80 -11.42 13.68
N LEU A 450 -14.41 -12.16 12.75
CA LEU A 450 -15.51 -11.63 11.95
C LEU A 450 -16.74 -11.45 12.83
N GLN A 451 -16.97 -12.38 13.75
CA GLN A 451 -18.03 -12.29 14.75
C GLN A 451 -17.88 -11.02 15.60
N GLU A 452 -16.69 -10.75 16.13
CA GLU A 452 -16.43 -9.54 16.92
C GLU A 452 -16.72 -8.26 16.12
N VAL A 453 -16.35 -8.21 14.83
CA VAL A 453 -16.65 -7.09 13.95
C VAL A 453 -18.14 -6.90 13.74
N LEU A 454 -18.87 -7.96 13.37
CA LEU A 454 -20.30 -7.87 13.08
C LEU A 454 -21.13 -7.57 14.34
N ASP A 455 -20.80 -8.20 15.47
CA ASP A 455 -21.47 -7.96 16.75
C ASP A 455 -21.26 -6.51 17.23
N SER A 456 -20.03 -5.99 17.10
CA SER A 456 -19.74 -4.59 17.43
C SER A 456 -20.53 -3.59 16.58
N ALA A 457 -20.81 -3.94 15.32
CA ALA A 457 -21.63 -3.16 14.40
C ALA A 457 -23.15 -3.45 14.56
N ARG A 458 -23.54 -4.44 15.36
CA ARG A 458 -24.92 -4.98 15.47
C ARG A 458 -25.48 -5.39 14.10
N ALA A 459 -24.62 -5.94 13.25
CA ALA A 459 -24.93 -6.30 11.88
C ALA A 459 -25.11 -7.79 11.70
N SER A 460 -25.99 -8.20 10.79
CA SER A 460 -26.14 -9.60 10.36
C SER A 460 -25.18 -9.98 9.23
N GLY A 461 -24.46 -9.00 8.68
CA GLY A 461 -23.49 -9.21 7.64
C GLY A 461 -22.80 -7.93 7.18
N VAL A 462 -21.87 -8.07 6.24
CA VAL A 462 -21.10 -6.98 5.67
C VAL A 462 -20.90 -7.20 4.18
N ILE A 463 -20.95 -6.12 3.39
CA ILE A 463 -20.66 -6.14 1.95
C ILE A 463 -19.26 -5.55 1.77
N LEU A 464 -18.42 -6.30 1.08
CA LEU A 464 -17.05 -5.91 0.75
C LEU A 464 -16.93 -5.58 -0.74
N ARG A 465 -16.11 -4.58 -1.04
CA ARG A 465 -15.71 -4.21 -2.39
C ARG A 465 -14.64 -5.19 -2.92
N PRO A 466 -14.35 -5.18 -4.25
CA PRO A 466 -13.29 -6.01 -4.83
C PRO A 466 -11.89 -5.77 -4.23
N ASP A 467 -11.63 -4.60 -3.65
CA ASP A 467 -10.39 -4.25 -2.94
C ASP A 467 -10.49 -4.49 -1.40
N HIS A 468 -11.51 -5.25 -0.97
CA HIS A 468 -11.77 -5.69 0.40
C HIS A 468 -12.07 -4.57 1.41
N TYR A 469 -12.38 -3.37 0.94
CA TYR A 469 -12.89 -2.31 1.79
C TYR A 469 -14.38 -2.52 2.07
N VAL A 470 -14.83 -2.19 3.29
CA VAL A 470 -16.23 -2.29 3.67
C VAL A 470 -17.06 -1.30 2.87
N LEU A 471 -17.97 -1.81 2.03
CA LEU A 471 -18.94 -1.00 1.30
C LEU A 471 -20.08 -0.55 2.20
N SER A 472 -20.72 -1.51 2.88
CA SER A 472 -21.86 -1.27 3.78
C SER A 472 -22.07 -2.45 4.72
N TYR A 473 -22.73 -2.23 5.85
CA TYR A 473 -23.21 -3.27 6.73
C TYR A 473 -24.66 -3.67 6.40
N ILE A 474 -25.03 -4.90 6.78
CA ILE A 474 -26.36 -5.48 6.64
C ILE A 474 -26.93 -5.64 8.04
N TYR A 475 -28.13 -5.08 8.29
CA TYR A 475 -28.75 -5.12 9.62
C TYR A 475 -29.96 -6.04 9.66
N PRO A 476 -30.33 -6.62 10.82
CA PRO A 476 -31.42 -7.60 10.94
C PRO A 476 -32.82 -7.11 10.50
N SER A 477 -33.06 -5.80 10.49
CA SER A 477 -34.38 -5.17 10.22
C SER A 477 -34.60 -4.67 8.79
N ASP A 478 -34.16 -5.29 7.78
CA ASP A 478 -33.49 -4.82 6.60
C ASP A 478 -34.22 -4.43 5.33
N GLY A 479 -35.31 -3.76 5.41
CA GLY A 479 -35.71 -2.82 4.34
C GLY A 479 -34.71 -1.66 4.15
N PRO A 480 -34.16 -1.05 5.22
CA PRO A 480 -33.25 0.09 5.11
C PRO A 480 -31.88 -0.21 4.49
N SER A 481 -31.27 -1.38 4.77
CA SER A 481 -29.91 -1.71 4.25
C SER A 481 -29.91 -1.89 2.76
N LEU A 482 -30.91 -2.53 2.19
CA LEU A 482 -31.05 -2.71 0.75
C LEU A 482 -31.30 -1.37 0.05
N SER A 483 -32.13 -0.51 0.66
CA SER A 483 -32.39 0.85 0.16
C SER A 483 -31.11 1.71 0.18
N ARG A 484 -30.30 1.61 1.22
CA ARG A 484 -28.99 2.27 1.30
C ARG A 484 -28.03 1.76 0.26
N LEU A 485 -27.93 0.44 0.10
CA LEU A 485 -27.10 -0.17 -0.93
C LEU A 485 -27.52 0.33 -2.33
N LYS A 486 -28.81 0.34 -2.64
CA LYS A 486 -29.33 0.90 -3.90
C LYS A 486 -28.95 2.38 -4.04
N SER A 487 -29.02 3.15 -2.97
CA SER A 487 -28.60 4.58 -2.98
C SER A 487 -27.12 4.76 -3.25
N ILE A 488 -26.27 3.91 -2.66
CA ILE A 488 -24.81 3.94 -2.91
C ILE A 488 -24.52 3.58 -4.38
N LEU A 489 -25.23 2.58 -4.91
CA LEU A 489 -25.04 2.12 -6.28
C LEU A 489 -25.60 3.11 -7.32
N PHE A 490 -26.62 3.85 -6.94
CA PHE A 490 -27.25 4.85 -7.82
C PHE A 490 -26.24 5.91 -8.27
N GLY A 491 -26.04 6.02 -9.58
CA GLY A 491 -25.04 6.90 -10.17
C GLY A 491 -23.70 6.23 -10.50
N TYR A 492 -23.43 5.05 -9.96
CA TYR A 492 -22.20 4.28 -10.26
C TYR A 492 -22.47 2.95 -10.97
N TYR A 493 -23.57 2.28 -10.68
CA TYR A 493 -23.99 1.02 -11.30
C TYR A 493 -25.38 1.15 -11.94
N LYS A 494 -25.59 0.47 -13.05
CA LYS A 494 -26.87 0.49 -13.81
C LYS A 494 -27.91 -0.43 -13.21
#